data_7dc63a5498c2ad2a50e3823484fab93b
#
_entry.id   7dc63a5498c2ad2a50e3823484fab93b
#
_cell.length_a   1.000
_cell.length_b   1.000
_cell.length_c   1.000
_cell.angle_alpha   90.00
_cell.angle_beta   90.00
_cell.angle_gamma   90.00
#
_symmetry.space_group_name_H-M   'P 1'
#
loop_
_entity.id
_entity.type
_entity.pdbx_description
1 polymer ?
#
loop_
_entity_poly.entity_id
_entity_poly.type
_entity_poly.pdbx_seq_one_letter_code
_entity_poly.pdbx_strand_id
1 'polypeptide(L)'
;MAAQFLKKFTTGSLSVCRRYSGEVRKATLIPGDGIGPEISAAVQKIFSAANVPIEWEIVDVTPVRGPDGKFGIPQGAIDSVNKNKVGLKGPLMTPVGKGHRSLNLALRKEFNLYANVRPCRSIEGYPTLYENVDVVTIRENTEGEYSGIEHEIVDGVVQSIKLITEEASMRVAQFAFKYAQEQNRKKVTAVHKANIMRMSDGLFLRCCREAAKEFPDVRFEEKYLDTVCLSMVQDPSLYDVLVMPNLYGDILSDMCAGLVGGLGLTPSGNIGTNGALFESVHGTAPDIAGKDLANPTALLLSAVMMLRHLELSTYADKIEKACLDVIREGTHRTGDLGGTATCSKFTEEICKKL
;
A
#
# COMPACT_ATOMS: atom_id res chain seq x y z
N MET A 1 9.88 12.03 -39.22
CA MET A 1 8.96 10.94 -38.84
C MET A 1 8.70 10.92 -37.31
N ALA A 2 8.62 12.08 -36.67
CA ALA A 2 8.35 12.20 -35.21
C ALA A 2 7.05 12.93 -34.86
N ALA A 3 6.18 13.20 -35.83
CA ALA A 3 4.98 14.04 -35.65
C ALA A 3 3.64 13.28 -35.74
N GLN A 4 3.66 11.95 -35.80
CA GLN A 4 2.44 11.13 -35.95
C GLN A 4 2.08 10.28 -34.73
N PHE A 5 2.87 10.30 -33.65
CA PHE A 5 2.58 9.54 -32.42
C PHE A 5 1.82 10.33 -31.35
N LEU A 6 1.60 11.62 -31.54
CA LEU A 6 1.01 12.52 -30.52
C LEU A 6 -0.50 12.80 -30.71
N LYS A 7 -1.21 12.05 -31.55
CA LYS A 7 -2.64 12.30 -31.86
C LYS A 7 -3.64 11.22 -31.45
N LYS A 8 -3.32 10.35 -30.49
CA LYS A 8 -4.25 9.28 -30.06
C LYS A 8 -4.66 9.30 -28.59
N PHE A 9 -4.33 10.33 -27.82
CA PHE A 9 -4.69 10.42 -26.39
C PHE A 9 -5.56 11.63 -26.00
N THR A 10 -6.20 12.30 -26.95
CA THR A 10 -7.10 13.41 -26.65
C THR A 10 -8.46 13.17 -27.27
N THR A 11 -9.25 12.26 -26.75
CA THR A 11 -10.72 12.29 -26.78
C THR A 11 -11.24 11.06 -26.01
N GLY A 12 -11.72 11.26 -24.79
CA GLY A 12 -12.33 10.17 -24.04
C GLY A 12 -12.52 10.41 -22.55
N SER A 13 -12.61 11.64 -22.09
CA SER A 13 -13.06 11.92 -20.74
C SER A 13 -14.40 12.64 -20.76
N LEU A 14 -15.43 11.95 -21.18
CA LEU A 14 -16.80 12.23 -20.71
C LEU A 14 -17.02 11.32 -19.50
N SER A 15 -16.91 11.90 -18.30
CA SER A 15 -17.34 11.25 -17.08
C SER A 15 -18.84 10.95 -17.20
N VAL A 16 -19.14 9.74 -17.64
CA VAL A 16 -20.48 9.20 -17.44
C VAL A 16 -20.55 8.90 -15.93
N CYS A 17 -21.15 9.84 -15.21
CA CYS A 17 -21.58 9.62 -13.84
C CYS A 17 -22.66 8.51 -13.85
N ARG A 18 -22.23 7.25 -14.01
CA ARG A 18 -23.09 6.09 -13.81
C ARG A 18 -23.29 6.00 -12.30
N ARG A 19 -24.50 6.32 -11.86
CA ARG A 19 -24.99 5.93 -10.54
C ARG A 19 -24.99 4.39 -10.46
N TYR A 20 -23.87 3.83 -9.98
CA TYR A 20 -23.76 2.43 -9.65
C TYR A 20 -24.39 2.17 -8.27
N SER A 21 -25.70 2.25 -8.18
CA SER A 21 -26.42 1.73 -7.03
C SER A 21 -26.87 0.31 -7.37
N GLY A 22 -26.22 -0.70 -6.80
CA GLY A 22 -26.77 -2.04 -6.73
C GLY A 22 -26.01 -3.19 -7.38
N GLU A 23 -24.96 -2.96 -8.16
CA GLU A 23 -24.20 -4.08 -8.76
C GLU A 23 -23.17 -4.63 -7.76
N VAL A 24 -23.32 -5.91 -7.41
CA VAL A 24 -22.35 -6.63 -6.56
C VAL A 24 -21.05 -6.80 -7.33
N ARG A 25 -19.95 -6.34 -6.75
CA ARG A 25 -18.61 -6.46 -7.34
C ARG A 25 -17.85 -7.62 -6.69
N LYS A 26 -17.07 -8.34 -7.49
CA LYS A 26 -16.18 -9.38 -6.98
C LYS A 26 -14.82 -8.79 -6.65
N ALA A 27 -14.27 -9.18 -5.50
CA ALA A 27 -12.93 -8.86 -5.09
C ALA A 27 -12.22 -10.14 -4.62
N THR A 28 -10.95 -10.27 -4.97
CA THR A 28 -10.13 -11.39 -4.51
C THR A 28 -9.72 -11.16 -3.07
N LEU A 29 -9.92 -12.15 -2.20
CA LEU A 29 -9.43 -12.14 -0.81
C LEU A 29 -8.35 -13.19 -0.65
N ILE A 30 -7.17 -12.74 -0.22
CA ILE A 30 -6.03 -13.56 0.15
C ILE A 30 -5.88 -13.43 1.68
N PRO A 31 -6.41 -14.36 2.50
CA PRO A 31 -6.33 -14.24 3.96
C PRO A 31 -4.88 -14.18 4.46
N GLY A 32 -3.97 -14.92 3.83
CA GLY A 32 -2.57 -14.98 4.23
C GLY A 32 -2.33 -15.88 5.43
N ASP A 33 -1.20 -15.64 6.13
CA ASP A 33 -0.67 -16.50 7.18
C ASP A 33 -0.85 -15.88 8.58
N GLY A 34 -0.66 -16.70 9.61
CA GLY A 34 -0.67 -16.28 11.01
C GLY A 34 -2.00 -15.64 11.43
N ILE A 35 -1.99 -14.33 11.76
CA ILE A 35 -3.21 -13.58 12.12
C ILE A 35 -4.08 -13.24 10.91
N GLY A 36 -3.61 -13.50 9.69
CA GLY A 36 -4.30 -13.14 8.45
C GLY A 36 -5.74 -13.62 8.34
N PRO A 37 -6.05 -14.92 8.58
CA PRO A 37 -7.42 -15.43 8.57
C PRO A 37 -8.33 -14.74 9.58
N GLU A 38 -7.85 -14.44 10.79
CA GLU A 38 -8.57 -13.79 11.87
C GLU A 38 -8.98 -12.36 11.49
N ILE A 39 -8.04 -11.53 11.03
CA ILE A 39 -8.31 -10.15 10.61
C ILE A 39 -9.12 -10.08 9.32
N SER A 40 -8.98 -11.05 8.43
CA SER A 40 -9.79 -11.14 7.20
C SER A 40 -11.26 -11.46 7.51
N ALA A 41 -11.51 -12.37 8.46
CA ALA A 41 -12.87 -12.67 8.94
C ALA A 41 -13.51 -11.44 9.60
N ALA A 42 -12.74 -10.65 10.35
CA ALA A 42 -13.19 -9.39 10.94
C ALA A 42 -13.64 -8.39 9.86
N VAL A 43 -12.83 -8.19 8.81
CA VAL A 43 -13.18 -7.32 7.67
C VAL A 43 -14.46 -7.80 6.97
N GLN A 44 -14.58 -9.10 6.69
CA GLN A 44 -15.78 -9.66 6.06
C GLN A 44 -17.04 -9.43 6.91
N LYS A 45 -16.95 -9.60 8.24
CA LYS A 45 -18.05 -9.36 9.19
C LYS A 45 -18.50 -7.89 9.16
N ILE A 46 -17.54 -6.94 9.15
CA ILE A 46 -17.81 -5.50 9.08
C ILE A 46 -18.46 -5.13 7.74
N PHE A 47 -17.95 -5.66 6.62
CA PHE A 47 -18.51 -5.44 5.29
C PHE A 47 -19.95 -5.94 5.18
N SER A 48 -20.23 -7.11 5.76
CA SER A 48 -21.58 -7.67 5.84
C SER A 48 -22.52 -6.78 6.66
N ALA A 49 -22.07 -6.30 7.84
CA ALA A 49 -22.85 -5.40 8.70
C ALA A 49 -23.14 -4.04 8.02
N ALA A 50 -22.20 -3.54 7.22
CA ALA A 50 -22.36 -2.31 6.46
C ALA A 50 -23.17 -2.49 5.15
N ASN A 51 -23.57 -3.73 4.80
CA ASN A 51 -24.20 -4.09 3.53
C ASN A 51 -23.37 -3.64 2.30
N VAL A 52 -22.05 -3.80 2.35
CA VAL A 52 -21.16 -3.48 1.23
C VAL A 52 -21.44 -4.44 0.08
N PRO A 53 -21.66 -3.96 -1.17
CA PRO A 53 -21.93 -4.81 -2.33
C PRO A 53 -20.66 -5.46 -2.89
N ILE A 54 -19.92 -6.21 -2.05
CA ILE A 54 -18.72 -6.96 -2.41
C ILE A 54 -18.95 -8.45 -2.17
N GLU A 55 -18.68 -9.25 -3.20
CA GLU A 55 -18.59 -10.71 -3.12
C GLU A 55 -17.11 -11.11 -3.09
N TRP A 56 -16.69 -11.81 -2.05
CA TRP A 56 -15.30 -12.22 -1.87
C TRP A 56 -15.01 -13.54 -2.58
N GLU A 57 -14.01 -13.54 -3.47
CA GLU A 57 -13.42 -14.74 -4.04
C GLU A 57 -12.15 -15.08 -3.24
N ILE A 58 -12.26 -16.04 -2.30
CA ILE A 58 -11.17 -16.39 -1.41
C ILE A 58 -10.20 -17.33 -2.13
N VAL A 59 -8.91 -16.97 -2.12
CA VAL A 59 -7.85 -17.77 -2.75
C VAL A 59 -6.67 -17.98 -1.80
N ASP A 60 -6.03 -19.15 -1.93
CA ASP A 60 -4.78 -19.48 -1.25
C ASP A 60 -3.61 -19.17 -2.20
N VAL A 61 -2.58 -18.53 -1.67
CA VAL A 61 -1.34 -18.21 -2.38
C VAL A 61 -0.14 -19.01 -1.87
N THR A 62 -0.37 -20.03 -1.06
CA THR A 62 0.69 -20.96 -0.62
C THR A 62 1.45 -21.46 -1.85
N PRO A 63 2.80 -21.29 -1.89
CA PRO A 63 3.57 -21.59 -3.08
C PRO A 63 3.44 -23.05 -3.50
N VAL A 64 3.16 -23.26 -4.77
CA VAL A 64 3.14 -24.58 -5.39
C VAL A 64 4.36 -24.77 -6.29
N ARG A 65 4.84 -26.00 -6.39
CA ARG A 65 5.97 -26.35 -7.25
C ARG A 65 5.48 -26.45 -8.70
N GLY A 66 5.98 -25.57 -9.56
CA GLY A 66 5.66 -25.58 -10.98
C GLY A 66 6.35 -26.72 -11.75
N PRO A 67 6.01 -26.91 -13.04
CA PRO A 67 6.64 -27.90 -13.92
C PRO A 67 8.15 -27.68 -14.10
N ASP A 68 8.62 -26.45 -13.95
CA ASP A 68 10.04 -26.05 -13.99
C ASP A 68 10.79 -26.35 -12.69
N GLY A 69 10.09 -26.91 -11.69
CA GLY A 69 10.64 -27.24 -10.38
C GLY A 69 10.76 -26.06 -9.43
N LYS A 70 10.38 -24.83 -9.85
CA LYS A 70 10.40 -23.63 -9.00
C LYS A 70 9.08 -23.47 -8.25
N PHE A 71 9.17 -22.83 -7.09
CA PHE A 71 7.98 -22.46 -6.33
C PHE A 71 7.41 -21.15 -6.88
N GLY A 72 6.10 -21.11 -7.11
CA GLY A 72 5.37 -19.96 -7.65
C GLY A 72 3.97 -19.82 -7.04
N ILE A 73 3.31 -18.73 -7.39
CA ILE A 73 1.91 -18.45 -6.99
C ILE A 73 1.01 -19.46 -7.71
N PRO A 74 0.02 -20.06 -7.03
CA PRO A 74 -0.96 -20.93 -7.67
C PRO A 74 -1.72 -20.22 -8.81
N GLN A 75 -1.89 -20.90 -9.95
CA GLN A 75 -2.53 -20.32 -11.14
C GLN A 75 -3.95 -19.78 -10.82
N GLY A 76 -4.72 -20.49 -9.98
CA GLY A 76 -6.06 -20.06 -9.60
C GLY A 76 -6.08 -18.71 -8.86
N ALA A 77 -5.03 -18.40 -8.08
CA ALA A 77 -4.91 -17.09 -7.45
C ALA A 77 -4.57 -15.99 -8.47
N ILE A 78 -3.70 -16.29 -9.44
CA ILE A 78 -3.37 -15.38 -10.54
C ILE A 78 -4.62 -15.08 -11.37
N ASP A 79 -5.39 -16.11 -11.72
CA ASP A 79 -6.61 -15.98 -12.52
C ASP A 79 -7.68 -15.15 -11.80
N SER A 80 -7.85 -15.37 -10.49
CA SER A 80 -8.79 -14.61 -9.67
C SER A 80 -8.45 -13.11 -9.63
N VAL A 81 -7.20 -12.74 -9.33
CA VAL A 81 -6.78 -11.34 -9.30
C VAL A 81 -6.88 -10.70 -10.68
N ASN A 82 -6.48 -11.41 -11.75
CA ASN A 82 -6.58 -10.92 -13.12
C ASN A 82 -8.02 -10.71 -13.59
N LYS A 83 -8.95 -11.54 -13.13
CA LYS A 83 -10.38 -11.45 -13.43
C LYS A 83 -11.04 -10.31 -12.67
N ASN A 84 -10.81 -10.26 -11.36
CA ASN A 84 -11.48 -9.30 -10.48
C ASN A 84 -10.85 -7.91 -10.51
N LYS A 85 -9.57 -7.79 -10.93
CA LYS A 85 -8.79 -6.54 -11.02
C LYS A 85 -8.55 -5.84 -9.68
N VAL A 86 -9.09 -6.37 -8.61
CA VAL A 86 -8.96 -5.82 -7.26
C VAL A 86 -8.93 -6.95 -6.24
N GLY A 87 -8.10 -6.77 -5.21
CA GLY A 87 -8.02 -7.73 -4.12
C GLY A 87 -7.62 -7.10 -2.80
N LEU A 88 -7.91 -7.83 -1.73
CA LEU A 88 -7.48 -7.55 -0.37
C LEU A 88 -6.61 -8.71 0.13
N LYS A 89 -5.45 -8.39 0.71
CA LYS A 89 -4.46 -9.38 1.13
C LYS A 89 -4.05 -9.17 2.58
N GLY A 90 -4.15 -10.22 3.37
CA GLY A 90 -3.52 -10.31 4.69
C GLY A 90 -1.99 -10.49 4.62
N PRO A 91 -1.33 -10.64 5.77
CA PRO A 91 0.11 -10.81 5.83
C PRO A 91 0.55 -12.17 5.26
N LEU A 92 1.69 -12.20 4.57
CA LEU A 92 2.27 -13.41 4.01
C LEU A 92 3.63 -13.68 4.64
N MET A 93 3.85 -14.90 5.11
CA MET A 93 5.12 -15.33 5.62
C MET A 93 6.11 -15.57 4.48
N THR A 94 7.30 -15.01 4.61
CA THR A 94 8.42 -15.37 3.74
C THR A 94 9.36 -16.28 4.53
N PRO A 95 9.46 -17.59 4.20
CA PRO A 95 10.39 -18.47 4.88
C PRO A 95 11.83 -18.00 4.70
N VAL A 96 12.58 -17.91 5.79
CA VAL A 96 14.01 -17.61 5.75
C VAL A 96 14.75 -18.90 5.38
N GLY A 97 15.22 -19.03 4.15
CA GLY A 97 15.93 -20.23 3.70
C GLY A 97 16.33 -20.18 2.23
N LYS A 98 17.25 -21.05 1.84
CA LYS A 98 17.75 -21.14 0.46
C LYS A 98 16.61 -21.49 -0.52
N GLY A 99 16.37 -20.65 -1.51
CA GLY A 99 15.49 -20.93 -2.65
C GLY A 99 14.06 -20.38 -2.59
N HIS A 100 13.64 -19.76 -1.47
CA HIS A 100 12.33 -19.13 -1.41
C HIS A 100 12.42 -17.63 -1.77
N ARG A 101 11.73 -17.23 -2.85
CA ARG A 101 11.52 -15.81 -3.16
C ARG A 101 10.34 -15.30 -2.33
N SER A 102 10.39 -14.03 -1.93
CA SER A 102 9.27 -13.37 -1.26
C SER A 102 8.00 -13.43 -2.12
N LEU A 103 6.92 -14.00 -1.57
CA LEU A 103 5.62 -14.03 -2.21
C LEU A 103 5.07 -12.62 -2.47
N ASN A 104 5.31 -11.68 -1.56
CA ASN A 104 4.93 -10.29 -1.76
C ASN A 104 5.61 -9.71 -3.01
N LEU A 105 6.92 -9.95 -3.20
CA LEU A 105 7.62 -9.54 -4.41
C LEU A 105 7.11 -10.25 -5.66
N ALA A 106 6.76 -11.54 -5.55
CA ALA A 106 6.20 -12.29 -6.67
C ALA A 106 4.85 -11.70 -7.12
N LEU A 107 3.94 -11.40 -6.18
CA LEU A 107 2.65 -10.76 -6.46
C LEU A 107 2.82 -9.37 -7.09
N ARG A 108 3.75 -8.55 -6.57
CA ARG A 108 4.02 -7.21 -7.13
C ARG A 108 4.50 -7.26 -8.57
N LYS A 109 5.37 -8.23 -8.91
CA LYS A 109 5.88 -8.44 -10.27
C LYS A 109 4.82 -9.04 -11.19
N GLU A 110 4.09 -10.07 -10.72
CA GLU A 110 3.06 -10.76 -11.51
C GLU A 110 1.97 -9.80 -11.99
N PHE A 111 1.49 -8.93 -11.10
CA PHE A 111 0.41 -7.99 -11.41
C PHE A 111 0.90 -6.58 -11.76
N ASN A 112 2.21 -6.40 -11.94
CA ASN A 112 2.84 -5.11 -12.24
C ASN A 112 2.35 -3.98 -11.32
N LEU A 113 2.35 -4.24 -10.01
CA LEU A 113 1.91 -3.30 -8.98
C LEU A 113 3.03 -2.29 -8.70
N TYR A 114 3.13 -1.27 -9.52
CA TYR A 114 4.28 -0.37 -9.58
C TYR A 114 4.33 0.71 -8.51
N ALA A 115 3.18 1.10 -7.94
CA ALA A 115 3.12 2.12 -6.90
C ALA A 115 2.53 1.53 -5.62
N ASN A 116 3.25 1.66 -4.50
CA ASN A 116 2.71 1.37 -3.18
C ASN A 116 2.37 2.68 -2.49
N VAL A 117 1.12 2.82 -2.07
CA VAL A 117 0.55 4.02 -1.43
C VAL A 117 0.25 3.72 0.02
N ARG A 118 0.83 4.49 0.94
CA ARG A 118 0.60 4.36 2.38
C ARG A 118 0.28 5.72 2.99
N PRO A 119 -1.00 6.04 3.24
CA PRO A 119 -1.40 7.19 4.03
C PRO A 119 -1.10 6.93 5.51
N CYS A 120 -0.44 7.88 6.16
CA CYS A 120 -0.16 7.88 7.60
C CYS A 120 -0.82 9.10 8.21
N ARG A 121 -1.90 8.88 8.98
CA ARG A 121 -2.67 9.94 9.64
C ARG A 121 -2.80 9.69 11.13
N SER A 122 -2.60 10.74 11.92
CA SER A 122 -2.93 10.70 13.34
C SER A 122 -4.41 10.38 13.54
N ILE A 123 -4.70 9.51 14.50
CA ILE A 123 -6.08 9.14 14.85
C ILE A 123 -6.50 9.97 16.08
N GLU A 124 -7.58 10.72 15.93
CA GLU A 124 -8.12 11.52 17.01
C GLU A 124 -8.43 10.68 18.25
N GLY A 125 -8.00 11.13 19.41
CA GLY A 125 -8.21 10.42 20.68
C GLY A 125 -7.27 9.24 20.92
N TYR A 126 -6.35 8.96 20.00
CA TYR A 126 -5.25 8.01 20.22
C TYR A 126 -3.92 8.77 20.35
N PRO A 127 -3.35 8.89 21.57
CA PRO A 127 -2.16 9.72 21.79
C PRO A 127 -0.92 9.07 21.17
N THR A 128 -0.16 9.86 20.43
CA THR A 128 1.15 9.53 19.89
C THR A 128 2.14 10.65 20.18
N LEU A 129 3.41 10.47 19.82
CA LEU A 129 4.43 11.50 20.02
C LEU A 129 4.20 12.76 19.17
N TYR A 130 3.45 12.63 18.09
CA TYR A 130 3.17 13.71 17.13
C TYR A 130 1.67 13.87 16.97
N GLU A 131 1.22 15.12 16.92
CA GLU A 131 -0.17 15.47 16.64
C GLU A 131 -0.32 15.91 15.18
N ASN A 132 -1.51 15.69 14.61
CA ASN A 132 -1.88 16.17 13.27
C ASN A 132 -0.95 15.69 12.13
N VAL A 133 -0.39 14.50 12.25
CA VAL A 133 0.35 13.87 11.14
C VAL A 133 -0.63 13.53 10.02
N ASP A 134 -0.33 13.96 8.81
CA ASP A 134 -1.07 13.60 7.59
C ASP A 134 -0.12 13.57 6.40
N VAL A 135 0.62 12.48 6.27
CA VAL A 135 1.64 12.26 5.23
C VAL A 135 1.26 11.04 4.41
N VAL A 136 1.43 11.13 3.10
CA VAL A 136 1.27 9.99 2.19
C VAL A 136 2.62 9.63 1.59
N THR A 137 3.04 8.38 1.72
CA THR A 137 4.21 7.86 1.03
C THR A 137 3.80 7.10 -0.23
N ILE A 138 4.44 7.40 -1.34
CA ILE A 138 4.28 6.72 -2.63
C ILE A 138 5.64 6.15 -3.02
N ARG A 139 5.73 4.82 -2.94
CA ARG A 139 6.94 4.04 -3.16
C ARG A 139 6.90 3.42 -4.55
N GLU A 140 7.97 3.54 -5.33
CA GLU A 140 8.22 2.65 -6.46
C GLU A 140 8.35 1.21 -5.94
N ASN A 141 7.71 0.23 -6.59
CA ASN A 141 7.45 -1.06 -5.98
C ASN A 141 7.95 -2.27 -6.79
N THR A 142 8.59 -2.05 -7.94
CA THR A 142 8.97 -3.12 -8.90
C THR A 142 10.47 -3.24 -9.15
N GLU A 143 11.24 -2.20 -8.88
CA GLU A 143 12.67 -2.09 -9.17
C GLU A 143 13.53 -1.82 -7.93
N GLY A 144 14.64 -1.15 -8.11
CA GLY A 144 15.57 -0.78 -7.05
C GLY A 144 16.43 -1.94 -6.59
N GLU A 145 16.77 -1.92 -5.34
CA GLU A 145 17.51 -2.97 -4.64
C GLU A 145 16.69 -4.27 -4.53
N TYR A 146 15.35 -4.16 -4.56
CA TYR A 146 14.43 -5.28 -4.58
C TYR A 146 14.34 -6.01 -5.95
N SER A 147 15.11 -5.58 -6.94
CA SER A 147 15.29 -6.34 -8.19
C SER A 147 15.82 -7.76 -7.93
N GLY A 148 16.56 -7.93 -6.82
CA GLY A 148 17.17 -9.20 -6.42
C GLY A 148 18.34 -9.59 -7.31
N ILE A 149 19.01 -8.63 -7.95
CA ILE A 149 20.19 -8.86 -8.77
C ILE A 149 21.42 -8.75 -7.87
N GLU A 150 21.96 -9.89 -7.47
CA GLU A 150 23.14 -10.00 -6.63
C GLU A 150 24.15 -10.96 -7.24
N HIS A 151 25.42 -10.66 -7.12
CA HIS A 151 26.52 -11.46 -7.63
C HIS A 151 27.64 -11.57 -6.59
N GLU A 152 28.13 -12.77 -6.37
CA GLU A 152 29.41 -13.00 -5.73
C GLU A 152 30.51 -12.92 -6.82
N ILE A 153 31.37 -11.89 -6.74
CA ILE A 153 32.40 -11.62 -7.75
C ILE A 153 33.59 -12.52 -7.51
N VAL A 154 34.04 -12.59 -6.26
CA VAL A 154 35.05 -13.47 -5.72
C VAL A 154 34.64 -13.84 -4.31
N ASP A 155 35.21 -14.91 -3.76
CA ASP A 155 34.91 -15.38 -2.41
C ASP A 155 34.95 -14.23 -1.39
N GLY A 156 33.82 -14.02 -0.69
CA GLY A 156 33.65 -12.97 0.30
C GLY A 156 33.40 -11.56 -0.24
N VAL A 157 33.19 -11.37 -1.58
CA VAL A 157 32.85 -10.08 -2.19
C VAL A 157 31.56 -10.17 -2.99
N VAL A 158 30.50 -9.55 -2.45
CA VAL A 158 29.15 -9.56 -3.04
C VAL A 158 28.80 -8.18 -3.59
N GLN A 159 28.19 -8.16 -4.79
CA GLN A 159 27.56 -6.97 -5.38
C GLN A 159 26.05 -7.12 -5.33
N SER A 160 25.36 -6.03 -4.94
CA SER A 160 23.91 -5.85 -5.12
C SER A 160 23.67 -4.69 -6.09
N ILE A 161 22.80 -4.91 -7.08
CA ILE A 161 22.53 -3.92 -8.13
C ILE A 161 21.20 -3.23 -7.84
N LYS A 162 21.27 -1.91 -7.67
CA LYS A 162 20.11 -1.03 -7.68
C LYS A 162 19.73 -0.75 -9.14
N LEU A 163 18.63 -1.35 -9.61
CA LEU A 163 18.09 -1.13 -10.95
C LEU A 163 17.12 0.05 -10.93
N ILE A 164 17.35 1.06 -11.75
CA ILE A 164 16.43 2.19 -11.95
C ILE A 164 16.24 2.38 -13.46
N THR A 165 14.99 2.36 -13.92
CA THR A 165 14.65 2.65 -15.31
C THR A 165 13.85 3.95 -15.42
N GLU A 166 13.92 4.57 -16.60
CA GLU A 166 13.15 5.78 -16.91
C GLU A 166 11.65 5.51 -16.91
N GLU A 167 11.25 4.37 -17.47
CA GLU A 167 9.84 3.96 -17.56
C GLU A 167 9.19 3.82 -16.16
N ALA A 168 9.81 3.07 -15.26
CA ALA A 168 9.25 2.87 -13.91
C ALA A 168 9.32 4.16 -13.07
N SER A 169 10.40 4.92 -13.19
CA SER A 169 10.55 6.20 -12.48
C SER A 169 9.52 7.24 -12.94
N MET A 170 9.30 7.36 -14.25
CA MET A 170 8.30 8.26 -14.82
C MET A 170 6.90 7.86 -14.40
N ARG A 171 6.56 6.57 -14.47
CA ARG A 171 5.25 6.03 -14.13
C ARG A 171 4.88 6.31 -12.67
N VAL A 172 5.78 6.05 -11.72
CA VAL A 172 5.50 6.33 -10.31
C VAL A 172 5.48 7.81 -10.00
N ALA A 173 6.29 8.63 -10.68
CA ALA A 173 6.27 10.08 -10.55
C ALA A 173 4.92 10.65 -11.02
N GLN A 174 4.48 10.34 -12.23
CA GLN A 174 3.17 10.76 -12.76
C GLN A 174 2.02 10.30 -11.85
N PHE A 175 2.09 9.07 -11.34
CA PHE A 175 1.12 8.58 -10.38
C PHE A 175 1.07 9.44 -9.11
N ALA A 176 2.23 9.83 -8.55
CA ALA A 176 2.28 10.63 -7.33
C ALA A 176 1.67 12.03 -7.50
N PHE A 177 1.93 12.69 -8.62
CA PHE A 177 1.32 14.00 -8.91
C PHE A 177 -0.18 13.90 -9.18
N LYS A 178 -0.60 12.89 -9.95
CA LYS A 178 -2.02 12.61 -10.19
C LYS A 178 -2.75 12.30 -8.90
N TYR A 179 -2.19 11.45 -8.04
CA TYR A 179 -2.72 11.17 -6.71
C TYR A 179 -2.85 12.45 -5.88
N ALA A 180 -1.82 13.29 -5.86
CA ALA A 180 -1.86 14.55 -5.13
C ALA A 180 -3.00 15.46 -5.62
N GLN A 181 -3.18 15.57 -6.94
CA GLN A 181 -4.26 16.36 -7.54
C GLN A 181 -5.65 15.79 -7.20
N GLU A 182 -5.87 14.48 -7.37
CA GLU A 182 -7.15 13.81 -7.10
C GLU A 182 -7.53 13.86 -5.61
N GLN A 183 -6.53 13.80 -4.71
CA GLN A 183 -6.73 13.85 -3.26
C GLN A 183 -6.63 15.27 -2.67
N ASN A 184 -6.61 16.32 -3.51
CA ASN A 184 -6.48 17.71 -3.10
C ASN A 184 -5.24 17.99 -2.23
N ARG A 185 -4.17 17.20 -2.40
CA ARG A 185 -2.87 17.42 -1.78
C ARG A 185 -2.16 18.59 -2.45
N LYS A 186 -1.34 19.31 -1.70
CA LYS A 186 -0.74 20.56 -2.16
C LYS A 186 0.70 20.43 -2.63
N LYS A 187 1.39 19.39 -2.16
CA LYS A 187 2.82 19.26 -2.38
C LYS A 187 3.24 17.81 -2.60
N VAL A 188 4.11 17.62 -3.60
CA VAL A 188 4.84 16.37 -3.82
C VAL A 188 6.32 16.62 -3.59
N THR A 189 6.94 15.87 -2.69
CA THR A 189 8.37 15.90 -2.39
C THR A 189 9.02 14.64 -2.96
N ALA A 190 9.94 14.80 -3.92
CA ALA A 190 10.78 13.71 -4.42
C ALA A 190 11.94 13.46 -3.46
N VAL A 191 12.04 12.23 -2.96
CA VAL A 191 13.08 11.80 -2.03
C VAL A 191 14.16 11.04 -2.79
N HIS A 192 15.41 11.50 -2.70
CA HIS A 192 16.51 10.95 -3.48
C HIS A 192 17.88 11.14 -2.78
N LYS A 193 18.93 10.54 -3.33
CA LYS A 193 20.33 10.74 -2.94
C LYS A 193 21.21 11.00 -4.18
N ALA A 194 20.71 11.81 -5.11
CA ALA A 194 21.34 12.07 -6.41
C ALA A 194 22.71 12.78 -6.34
N ASN A 195 23.06 13.38 -5.19
CA ASN A 195 24.41 13.90 -4.96
C ASN A 195 25.46 12.78 -4.85
N ILE A 196 25.07 11.58 -4.43
CA ILE A 196 25.92 10.39 -4.34
C ILE A 196 25.63 9.44 -5.50
N MET A 197 24.40 9.00 -5.66
CA MET A 197 23.95 8.10 -6.73
C MET A 197 23.50 8.91 -7.96
N ARG A 198 24.49 9.51 -8.63
CA ARG A 198 24.27 10.49 -9.70
C ARG A 198 23.50 9.95 -10.89
N MET A 199 23.70 8.67 -11.24
CA MET A 199 23.04 8.06 -12.38
C MET A 199 21.67 7.49 -11.99
N SER A 200 21.57 6.61 -11.00
CA SER A 200 20.34 5.96 -10.61
C SER A 200 19.31 6.93 -9.99
N ASP A 201 19.66 7.58 -8.87
CA ASP A 201 18.77 8.56 -8.24
C ASP A 201 18.65 9.85 -9.08
N GLY A 202 19.69 10.18 -9.85
CA GLY A 202 19.63 11.29 -10.80
C GLY A 202 18.61 11.06 -11.92
N LEU A 203 18.47 9.82 -12.42
CA LEU A 203 17.45 9.45 -13.38
C LEU A 203 16.05 9.57 -12.75
N PHE A 204 15.84 8.99 -11.57
CA PHE A 204 14.58 9.10 -10.83
C PHE A 204 14.15 10.57 -10.63
N LEU A 205 15.09 11.39 -10.13
CA LEU A 205 14.83 12.82 -9.89
C LEU A 205 14.50 13.58 -11.19
N ARG A 206 15.17 13.28 -12.29
CA ARG A 206 14.86 13.86 -13.61
C ARG A 206 13.44 13.54 -14.02
N CYS A 207 12.99 12.28 -13.87
CA CYS A 207 11.63 11.87 -14.16
C CYS A 207 10.60 12.60 -13.28
N CYS A 208 10.88 12.79 -11.99
CA CYS A 208 10.02 13.57 -11.09
C CYS A 208 9.90 15.03 -11.54
N ARG A 209 11.02 15.66 -11.98
CA ARG A 209 11.02 17.03 -12.51
C ARG A 209 10.21 17.16 -13.80
N GLU A 210 10.29 16.18 -14.69
CA GLU A 210 9.50 16.18 -15.93
C GLU A 210 8.01 15.98 -15.64
N ALA A 211 7.66 15.01 -14.79
CA ALA A 211 6.27 14.79 -14.38
C ALA A 211 5.66 16.04 -13.71
N ALA A 212 6.42 16.75 -12.88
CA ALA A 212 5.95 17.97 -12.21
C ALA A 212 5.46 19.04 -13.19
N LYS A 213 6.01 19.11 -14.39
CA LYS A 213 5.59 20.11 -15.42
C LYS A 213 4.17 19.88 -15.92
N GLU A 214 3.65 18.65 -15.83
CA GLU A 214 2.29 18.29 -16.24
C GLU A 214 1.24 18.68 -15.17
N PHE A 215 1.68 19.00 -13.92
CA PHE A 215 0.81 19.30 -12.78
C PHE A 215 1.15 20.63 -12.10
N PRO A 216 0.97 21.77 -12.78
CA PRO A 216 1.40 23.08 -12.29
C PRO A 216 0.73 23.53 -10.98
N ASP A 217 -0.43 22.97 -10.65
CA ASP A 217 -1.19 23.27 -9.43
C ASP A 217 -0.67 22.52 -8.19
N VAL A 218 0.24 21.54 -8.37
CA VAL A 218 0.86 20.78 -7.30
C VAL A 218 2.29 21.26 -7.09
N ARG A 219 2.59 21.80 -5.90
CA ARG A 219 3.95 22.25 -5.59
C ARG A 219 4.92 21.08 -5.62
N PHE A 220 6.01 21.23 -6.35
CA PHE A 220 7.10 20.25 -6.38
C PHE A 220 8.26 20.68 -5.47
N GLU A 221 8.79 19.72 -4.72
CA GLU A 221 9.98 19.89 -3.86
C GLU A 221 10.90 18.66 -4.01
N GLU A 222 12.20 18.89 -3.85
CA GLU A 222 13.24 17.86 -3.88
C GLU A 222 13.97 17.84 -2.54
N LYS A 223 14.17 16.66 -1.96
CA LYS A 223 14.89 16.50 -0.68
C LYS A 223 15.81 15.29 -0.70
N TYR A 224 16.96 15.43 -0.10
CA TYR A 224 17.81 14.27 0.20
C TYR A 224 17.16 13.38 1.25
N LEU A 225 17.33 12.06 1.08
CA LEU A 225 16.78 11.04 1.98
C LEU A 225 17.12 11.31 3.46
N ASP A 226 18.39 11.56 3.75
CA ASP A 226 18.87 11.84 5.11
C ASP A 226 18.24 13.12 5.69
N THR A 227 18.04 14.15 4.89
CA THR A 227 17.32 15.36 5.31
C THR A 227 15.86 15.05 5.60
N VAL A 228 15.20 14.21 4.79
CA VAL A 228 13.80 13.80 5.04
C VAL A 228 13.72 13.00 6.33
N CYS A 229 14.61 12.04 6.57
CA CYS A 229 14.65 11.27 7.81
C CYS A 229 14.79 12.19 9.04
N LEU A 230 15.73 13.14 8.98
CA LEU A 230 15.97 14.09 10.08
C LEU A 230 14.75 14.97 10.35
N SER A 231 14.22 15.63 9.32
CA SER A 231 13.13 16.59 9.48
C SER A 231 11.79 15.93 9.74
N MET A 232 11.54 14.70 9.26
CA MET A 232 10.33 13.94 9.56
C MET A 232 10.19 13.62 11.05
N VAL A 233 11.30 13.34 11.73
CA VAL A 233 11.33 13.10 13.18
C VAL A 233 11.22 14.40 13.96
N GLN A 234 11.67 15.53 13.42
CA GLN A 234 11.56 16.83 14.07
C GLN A 234 10.16 17.45 13.91
N ASP A 235 9.66 17.43 12.68
CA ASP A 235 8.38 18.02 12.32
C ASP A 235 7.78 17.34 11.07
N PRO A 236 6.93 16.32 11.25
CA PRO A 236 6.30 15.62 10.11
C PRO A 236 5.33 16.50 9.32
N SER A 237 4.84 17.62 9.86
CA SER A 237 3.92 18.54 9.16
C SER A 237 4.56 19.23 7.95
N LEU A 238 5.88 19.18 7.83
CA LEU A 238 6.62 19.68 6.69
C LEU A 238 6.33 18.91 5.39
N TYR A 239 5.74 17.72 5.48
CA TYR A 239 5.50 16.84 4.34
C TYR A 239 4.02 16.62 4.09
N ASP A 240 3.68 16.38 2.81
CA ASP A 240 2.32 16.10 2.35
C ASP A 240 2.30 14.77 1.57
N VAL A 241 2.80 14.75 0.33
CA VAL A 241 3.02 13.52 -0.44
C VAL A 241 4.50 13.36 -0.70
N LEU A 242 5.03 12.18 -0.40
CA LEU A 242 6.41 11.80 -0.67
C LEU A 242 6.46 10.77 -1.79
N VAL A 243 7.29 10.98 -2.81
CA VAL A 243 7.55 9.97 -3.86
C VAL A 243 9.01 9.57 -3.84
N MET A 244 9.31 8.26 -3.94
CA MET A 244 10.66 7.75 -3.72
C MET A 244 10.91 6.38 -4.35
N PRO A 245 12.21 6.04 -4.60
CA PRO A 245 12.62 4.71 -4.98
C PRO A 245 12.24 3.64 -3.95
N ASN A 246 12.32 2.39 -4.36
CA ASN A 246 11.79 1.23 -3.64
C ASN A 246 12.30 1.11 -2.19
N LEU A 247 13.61 0.99 -1.98
CA LEU A 247 14.17 0.81 -0.65
C LEU A 247 13.92 2.01 0.27
N TYR A 248 14.01 3.23 -0.26
CA TYR A 248 13.74 4.44 0.54
C TYR A 248 12.26 4.47 0.98
N GLY A 249 11.37 4.06 0.07
CA GLY A 249 9.95 3.96 0.36
C GLY A 249 9.62 2.92 1.42
N ASP A 250 10.32 1.79 1.42
CA ASP A 250 10.17 0.77 2.45
C ASP A 250 10.49 1.33 3.84
N ILE A 251 11.67 1.94 3.97
CA ILE A 251 12.15 2.47 5.25
C ILE A 251 11.29 3.65 5.71
N LEU A 252 11.04 4.63 4.84
CA LEU A 252 10.32 5.85 5.23
C LEU A 252 8.85 5.59 5.53
N SER A 253 8.19 4.66 4.81
CA SER A 253 6.78 4.36 5.08
C SER A 253 6.58 3.68 6.44
N ASP A 254 7.51 2.80 6.85
CA ASP A 254 7.46 2.16 8.17
C ASP A 254 7.79 3.18 9.28
N MET A 255 8.74 4.09 9.03
CA MET A 255 9.00 5.21 9.93
C MET A 255 7.76 6.10 10.09
N CYS A 256 7.09 6.46 8.99
CA CYS A 256 5.84 7.25 9.04
C CYS A 256 4.73 6.52 9.81
N ALA A 257 4.61 5.19 9.65
CA ALA A 257 3.67 4.40 10.44
C ALA A 257 3.97 4.50 11.94
N GLY A 258 5.25 4.50 12.33
CA GLY A 258 5.68 4.72 13.72
C GLY A 258 5.23 6.05 14.30
N LEU A 259 5.14 7.12 13.50
CA LEU A 259 4.69 8.44 13.96
C LEU A 259 3.21 8.44 14.39
N VAL A 260 2.39 7.55 13.84
CA VAL A 260 0.93 7.53 14.05
C VAL A 260 0.45 6.35 14.90
N GLY A 261 1.36 5.59 15.49
CA GLY A 261 1.02 4.50 16.41
C GLY A 261 1.35 3.08 15.91
N GLY A 262 1.98 2.95 14.73
CA GLY A 262 2.53 1.69 14.22
C GLY A 262 1.78 1.11 13.02
N LEU A 263 2.32 -0.01 12.54
CA LEU A 263 1.83 -0.70 11.34
C LEU A 263 0.40 -1.27 11.49
N GLY A 264 -0.06 -1.50 12.72
CA GLY A 264 -1.42 -1.98 13.01
C GLY A 264 -2.52 -0.96 12.67
N LEU A 265 -2.17 0.30 12.45
CA LEU A 265 -3.09 1.39 12.13
C LEU A 265 -2.92 1.94 10.70
N THR A 266 -1.91 1.48 9.97
CA THR A 266 -1.53 2.07 8.68
C THR A 266 -2.02 1.22 7.53
N PRO A 267 -2.89 1.77 6.65
CA PRO A 267 -3.33 1.08 5.44
C PRO A 267 -2.29 1.12 4.34
N SER A 268 -2.42 0.21 3.38
CA SER A 268 -1.56 0.13 2.20
C SER A 268 -2.33 -0.33 0.97
N GLY A 269 -2.03 0.28 -0.17
CA GLY A 269 -2.51 -0.15 -1.47
C GLY A 269 -1.38 -0.26 -2.47
N ASN A 270 -1.31 -1.39 -3.17
CA ASN A 270 -0.41 -1.58 -4.30
C ASN A 270 -1.20 -1.37 -5.59
N ILE A 271 -0.80 -0.41 -6.39
CA ILE A 271 -1.50 0.00 -7.59
C ILE A 271 -0.71 -0.43 -8.82
N GLY A 272 -1.40 -1.08 -9.74
CA GLY A 272 -0.87 -1.50 -11.03
C GLY A 272 -1.65 -0.90 -12.19
N THR A 273 -1.18 -1.15 -13.40
CA THR A 273 -1.84 -0.68 -14.63
C THR A 273 -3.21 -1.37 -14.83
N ASN A 274 -3.32 -2.64 -14.44
CA ASN A 274 -4.48 -3.48 -14.72
C ASN A 274 -5.23 -3.94 -13.47
N GLY A 275 -4.90 -3.42 -12.30
CA GLY A 275 -5.53 -3.81 -11.06
C GLY A 275 -4.82 -3.24 -9.84
N ALA A 276 -5.40 -3.48 -8.66
CA ALA A 276 -4.88 -3.04 -7.39
C ALA A 276 -5.01 -4.13 -6.33
N LEU A 277 -4.02 -4.23 -5.45
CA LEU A 277 -4.01 -5.16 -4.33
C LEU A 277 -3.77 -4.39 -3.04
N PHE A 278 -4.79 -4.32 -2.20
CA PHE A 278 -4.73 -3.65 -0.90
C PHE A 278 -4.27 -4.64 0.16
N GLU A 279 -3.46 -4.19 1.11
CA GLU A 279 -2.83 -5.12 2.06
C GLU A 279 -2.61 -4.49 3.43
N SER A 280 -2.60 -5.31 4.49
CA SER A 280 -1.97 -4.92 5.74
C SER A 280 -0.45 -5.06 5.62
N VAL A 281 0.28 -4.12 6.18
CA VAL A 281 1.76 -4.06 6.08
C VAL A 281 2.46 -4.81 7.19
N HIS A 282 1.77 -5.03 8.33
CA HIS A 282 2.32 -5.76 9.47
C HIS A 282 2.63 -7.24 9.13
N GLY A 283 3.45 -7.88 9.96
CA GLY A 283 3.80 -9.30 9.82
C GLY A 283 2.66 -10.25 10.19
N THR A 284 2.97 -11.54 10.11
CA THR A 284 2.04 -12.65 10.37
C THR A 284 1.76 -12.89 11.86
N ALA A 285 2.56 -12.35 12.77
CA ALA A 285 2.46 -12.48 14.22
C ALA A 285 2.07 -13.90 14.69
N PRO A 286 2.89 -14.93 14.39
CA PRO A 286 2.54 -16.32 14.65
C PRO A 286 2.33 -16.64 16.13
N ASP A 287 2.90 -15.84 17.01
CA ASP A 287 2.80 -15.96 18.47
C ASP A 287 1.38 -15.67 19.00
N ILE A 288 0.60 -14.83 18.32
CA ILE A 288 -0.79 -14.50 18.69
C ILE A 288 -1.84 -15.06 17.71
N ALA A 289 -1.43 -15.78 16.67
CA ALA A 289 -2.33 -16.35 15.67
C ALA A 289 -3.34 -17.31 16.31
N GLY A 290 -4.64 -17.13 15.97
CA GLY A 290 -5.74 -17.96 16.50
C GLY A 290 -6.11 -17.70 17.96
N LYS A 291 -5.54 -16.66 18.59
CA LYS A 291 -5.85 -16.30 19.98
C LYS A 291 -6.89 -15.17 20.14
N ASP A 292 -7.46 -14.70 19.06
CA ASP A 292 -8.41 -13.57 19.02
C ASP A 292 -7.82 -12.25 19.58
N LEU A 293 -6.51 -12.04 19.37
CA LEU A 293 -5.79 -10.88 19.89
C LEU A 293 -5.38 -9.86 18.82
N ALA A 294 -5.49 -10.22 17.55
CA ALA A 294 -5.03 -9.39 16.44
C ALA A 294 -5.86 -8.10 16.29
N ASN A 295 -5.20 -7.01 15.91
CA ASN A 295 -5.86 -5.77 15.54
C ASN A 295 -6.22 -5.79 14.05
N PRO A 296 -7.51 -5.76 13.65
CA PRO A 296 -7.90 -5.80 12.25
C PRO A 296 -7.86 -4.42 11.56
N THR A 297 -7.50 -3.34 12.27
CA THR A 297 -7.63 -1.95 11.79
C THR A 297 -6.85 -1.71 10.51
N ALA A 298 -5.58 -2.13 10.41
CA ALA A 298 -4.75 -1.89 9.23
C ALA A 298 -5.36 -2.54 7.97
N LEU A 299 -5.82 -3.80 8.08
CA LEU A 299 -6.47 -4.49 6.97
C LEU A 299 -7.84 -3.86 6.64
N LEU A 300 -8.61 -3.44 7.64
CA LEU A 300 -9.89 -2.77 7.46
C LEU A 300 -9.72 -1.41 6.76
N LEU A 301 -8.74 -0.60 7.16
CA LEU A 301 -8.45 0.67 6.51
C LEU A 301 -7.89 0.47 5.08
N SER A 302 -7.15 -0.62 4.84
CA SER A 302 -6.74 -1.01 3.48
C SER A 302 -7.96 -1.41 2.64
N ALA A 303 -8.94 -2.10 3.23
CA ALA A 303 -10.20 -2.39 2.57
C ALA A 303 -11.04 -1.12 2.33
N VAL A 304 -10.97 -0.11 3.19
CA VAL A 304 -11.55 1.22 2.96
C VAL A 304 -10.90 1.90 1.75
N MET A 305 -9.56 1.83 1.62
CA MET A 305 -8.88 2.31 0.40
C MET A 305 -9.35 1.55 -0.84
N MET A 306 -9.54 0.23 -0.75
CA MET A 306 -10.09 -0.58 -1.83
C MET A 306 -11.51 -0.11 -2.23
N LEU A 307 -12.36 0.19 -1.27
CA LEU A 307 -13.70 0.72 -1.57
C LEU A 307 -13.65 2.06 -2.28
N ARG A 308 -12.75 2.97 -1.88
CA ARG A 308 -12.54 4.25 -2.58
C ARG A 308 -12.04 4.04 -4.00
N HIS A 309 -11.11 3.11 -4.20
CA HIS A 309 -10.63 2.72 -5.53
C HIS A 309 -11.76 2.17 -6.42
N LEU A 310 -12.73 1.49 -5.82
CA LEU A 310 -13.94 0.99 -6.50
C LEU A 310 -15.08 2.03 -6.61
N GLU A 311 -14.85 3.28 -6.25
CA GLU A 311 -15.85 4.37 -6.24
C GLU A 311 -17.04 4.09 -5.29
N LEU A 312 -16.83 3.28 -4.25
CA LEU A 312 -17.81 2.96 -3.21
C LEU A 312 -17.58 3.84 -1.96
N SER A 313 -17.37 5.15 -2.16
CA SER A 313 -16.94 6.09 -1.12
C SER A 313 -17.90 6.20 0.06
N THR A 314 -19.22 6.11 -0.16
CA THR A 314 -20.21 6.15 0.93
C THR A 314 -20.01 5.01 1.95
N TYR A 315 -19.72 3.81 1.46
CA TYR A 315 -19.44 2.66 2.34
C TYR A 315 -18.07 2.81 3.00
N ALA A 316 -17.08 3.30 2.26
CA ALA A 316 -15.74 3.58 2.77
C ALA A 316 -15.78 4.54 3.96
N ASP A 317 -16.44 5.69 3.79
CA ASP A 317 -16.54 6.73 4.82
C ASP A 317 -17.29 6.24 6.07
N LYS A 318 -18.36 5.46 5.88
CA LYS A 318 -19.13 4.88 6.98
C LYS A 318 -18.29 3.91 7.82
N ILE A 319 -17.56 2.99 7.16
CA ILE A 319 -16.72 2.00 7.82
C ILE A 319 -15.52 2.67 8.50
N GLU A 320 -14.83 3.59 7.81
CA GLU A 320 -13.71 4.32 8.38
C GLU A 320 -14.13 5.08 9.62
N LYS A 321 -15.23 5.84 9.55
CA LYS A 321 -15.77 6.57 10.69
C LYS A 321 -16.07 5.64 11.86
N ALA A 322 -16.78 4.54 11.65
CA ALA A 322 -17.12 3.58 12.70
C ALA A 322 -15.87 3.00 13.38
N CYS A 323 -14.84 2.65 12.59
CA CYS A 323 -13.57 2.14 13.10
C CYS A 323 -12.83 3.19 13.95
N LEU A 324 -12.67 4.40 13.42
CA LEU A 324 -11.97 5.48 14.11
C LEU A 324 -12.71 5.93 15.37
N ASP A 325 -14.05 5.93 15.38
CA ASP A 325 -14.86 6.24 16.56
C ASP A 325 -14.64 5.23 17.71
N VAL A 326 -14.51 3.92 17.41
CA VAL A 326 -14.17 2.91 18.42
C VAL A 326 -12.78 3.13 19.01
N ILE A 327 -11.80 3.46 18.16
CA ILE A 327 -10.43 3.75 18.63
C ILE A 327 -10.43 5.03 19.48
N ARG A 328 -11.13 6.09 19.07
CA ARG A 328 -11.23 7.36 19.78
C ARG A 328 -11.86 7.19 21.16
N GLU A 329 -12.95 6.44 21.28
CA GLU A 329 -13.62 6.18 22.55
C GLU A 329 -12.72 5.44 23.55
N GLY A 330 -11.79 4.63 23.08
CA GLY A 330 -10.75 4.00 23.89
C GLY A 330 -11.18 2.79 24.71
N THR A 331 -12.50 2.54 24.83
CA THR A 331 -13.06 1.49 25.72
C THR A 331 -12.77 0.07 25.22
N HIS A 332 -12.67 -0.12 23.90
CA HIS A 332 -12.54 -1.43 23.27
C HIS A 332 -11.31 -1.52 22.35
N ARG A 333 -10.19 -0.88 22.70
CA ARG A 333 -8.93 -1.01 21.98
C ARG A 333 -8.31 -2.39 22.18
N THR A 334 -7.65 -2.87 21.15
CA THR A 334 -6.83 -4.09 21.19
C THR A 334 -5.55 -3.89 21.99
N GLY A 335 -4.83 -4.97 22.31
CA GLY A 335 -3.64 -4.93 23.18
C GLY A 335 -2.51 -4.07 22.64
N ASP A 336 -2.28 -4.06 21.33
CA ASP A 336 -1.30 -3.21 20.66
C ASP A 336 -1.61 -1.70 20.75
N LEU A 337 -2.88 -1.36 20.97
CA LEU A 337 -3.35 0.03 21.20
C LEU A 337 -3.49 0.36 22.69
N GLY A 338 -2.92 -0.47 23.59
CA GLY A 338 -2.98 -0.28 25.04
C GLY A 338 -4.31 -0.65 25.68
N GLY A 339 -5.17 -1.37 24.96
CA GLY A 339 -6.43 -1.89 25.47
C GLY A 339 -6.38 -3.37 25.86
N THR A 340 -7.56 -3.95 26.06
CA THR A 340 -7.71 -5.38 26.44
C THR A 340 -8.75 -6.10 25.58
N ALA A 341 -9.31 -5.43 24.58
CA ALA A 341 -10.33 -6.03 23.73
C ALA A 341 -9.70 -7.10 22.80
N THR A 342 -10.47 -8.16 22.57
CA THR A 342 -10.14 -9.15 21.55
C THR A 342 -10.47 -8.63 20.15
N CYS A 343 -9.93 -9.26 19.10
CA CYS A 343 -10.24 -8.97 17.71
C CYS A 343 -11.75 -9.02 17.44
N SER A 344 -12.40 -10.09 17.91
CA SER A 344 -13.86 -10.28 17.77
C SER A 344 -14.65 -9.19 18.47
N LYS A 345 -14.26 -8.81 19.70
CA LYS A 345 -14.93 -7.76 20.47
C LYS A 345 -14.78 -6.38 19.80
N PHE A 346 -13.57 -6.03 19.40
CA PHE A 346 -13.32 -4.79 18.66
C PHE A 346 -14.15 -4.73 17.37
N THR A 347 -14.23 -5.84 16.62
CA THR A 347 -15.04 -5.97 15.42
C THR A 347 -16.54 -5.77 15.69
N GLU A 348 -17.05 -6.35 16.77
CA GLU A 348 -18.47 -6.18 17.19
C GLU A 348 -18.80 -4.72 17.50
N GLU A 349 -17.91 -4.01 18.18
CA GLU A 349 -18.14 -2.61 18.50
C GLU A 349 -18.14 -1.72 17.25
N ILE A 350 -17.30 -2.03 16.26
CA ILE A 350 -17.38 -1.37 14.95
C ILE A 350 -18.74 -1.65 14.28
N CYS A 351 -19.18 -2.92 14.27
CA CYS A 351 -20.46 -3.29 13.66
C CYS A 351 -21.67 -2.58 14.31
N LYS A 352 -21.61 -2.29 15.61
CA LYS A 352 -22.69 -1.55 16.31
C LYS A 352 -22.79 -0.08 15.89
N LYS A 353 -21.72 0.48 15.32
CA LYS A 353 -21.68 1.89 14.86
C LYS A 353 -22.05 2.06 13.38
N LEU A 354 -22.24 0.95 12.67
CA LEU A 354 -22.70 0.89 11.29
C LEU A 354 -24.24 0.86 11.22
#